data_32587e2c9afc162b1d001db1f2d4ea00
#
_entry.id   32587e2c9afc162b1d001db1f2d4ea00
#
_cell.length_a   1.000
_cell.length_b   1.000
_cell.length_c   1.000
_cell.angle_alpha   90.00
_cell.angle_beta   90.00
_cell.angle_gamma   90.00
#
_symmetry.space_group_name_H-M   'P 1'
#
loop_
_entity.id
_entity.type
_entity.pdbx_description
1 polymer ?
#
loop_
_entity_poly.entity_id
_entity_poly.type
_entity_poly.pdbx_seq_one_letter_code
_entity_poly.pdbx_strand_id
1 'polypeptide(L)'
;KKIIINKMRTHIKKEVSSIAHHPAGSVEETRFEKIDNVIFSNSVTASVSVAHEIADLIRKKQQEGKPCVLGLATGSSPVKVYDELVRMHKEEGLSFKNVITFNLDEYYPMEKQDIQSYWYFMHEHLFNHIDIPKENINIPNGTVSHEELQAYCAGYDKKIEECGGIDFQLLGIGRTGHIGFNEPGTSFESQTHLVDLTPSTIEANARFFETIDQVPTQAISMGIANIMAAKSIVLFAYGKGKAQAIAGTVAGPVTEELPASVLQGHEDVTIIADAEALSLLDN
;
A
#
# COMPACT_ATOMS: atom_id res chain seq x y z
N LYS A 1 4.13 -17.10 -19.87
CA LYS A 1 4.29 -15.99 -18.89
C LYS A 1 3.00 -15.65 -18.13
N LYS A 2 1.81 -15.83 -18.75
CA LYS A 2 0.51 -15.58 -18.09
C LYS A 2 0.10 -16.59 -17.01
N ILE A 3 0.73 -17.74 -16.96
CA ILE A 3 0.27 -18.88 -16.13
C ILE A 3 0.81 -18.84 -14.69
N ILE A 4 1.99 -18.27 -14.44
CA ILE A 4 2.60 -18.19 -13.10
C ILE A 4 2.10 -16.98 -12.29
N ILE A 5 1.73 -15.91 -12.98
CA ILE A 5 1.16 -14.67 -12.41
C ILE A 5 -0.20 -14.93 -11.75
N ASN A 6 -0.85 -16.02 -12.13
CA ASN A 6 -2.24 -16.28 -11.78
C ASN A 6 -2.49 -16.92 -10.42
N LYS A 7 -1.48 -17.34 -9.64
CA LYS A 7 -1.80 -18.11 -8.42
C LYS A 7 -2.30 -17.23 -7.27
N MET A 8 -1.73 -16.04 -7.08
CA MET A 8 -2.23 -15.12 -6.04
C MET A 8 -3.47 -14.36 -6.53
N ARG A 9 -3.47 -13.88 -7.76
CA ARG A 9 -4.67 -13.31 -8.41
C ARG A 9 -5.83 -14.30 -8.48
N THR A 10 -5.53 -15.58 -8.71
CA THR A 10 -6.55 -16.64 -8.68
C THR A 10 -7.11 -16.85 -7.29
N HIS A 11 -6.37 -16.50 -6.24
CA HIS A 11 -6.84 -16.61 -4.86
C HIS A 11 -7.82 -15.49 -4.53
N ILE A 12 -7.49 -14.23 -4.80
CA ILE A 12 -8.44 -13.12 -4.71
C ILE A 12 -9.67 -13.40 -5.61
N LYS A 13 -9.45 -13.81 -6.86
CA LYS A 13 -10.55 -14.13 -7.78
C LYS A 13 -11.41 -15.31 -7.33
N LYS A 14 -10.83 -16.35 -6.70
CA LYS A 14 -11.61 -17.47 -6.15
C LYS A 14 -12.39 -17.09 -4.91
N GLU A 15 -11.80 -16.32 -3.99
CA GLU A 15 -12.51 -15.87 -2.81
C GLU A 15 -13.57 -14.81 -3.18
N VAL A 16 -13.24 -13.93 -4.09
CA VAL A 16 -14.17 -12.98 -4.71
C VAL A 16 -15.34 -13.70 -5.37
N SER A 17 -15.06 -14.78 -6.10
CA SER A 17 -16.09 -15.64 -6.70
C SER A 17 -16.92 -16.39 -5.66
N SER A 18 -16.32 -16.84 -4.55
CA SER A 18 -17.05 -17.49 -3.46
C SER A 18 -17.89 -16.49 -2.65
N ILE A 19 -17.41 -15.26 -2.50
CA ILE A 19 -18.13 -14.16 -1.85
C ILE A 19 -19.29 -13.68 -2.71
N ALA A 20 -19.16 -13.71 -4.03
CA ALA A 20 -20.23 -13.36 -4.97
C ALA A 20 -21.45 -14.30 -4.88
N HIS A 21 -21.28 -15.50 -4.37
CA HIS A 21 -22.39 -16.41 -4.07
C HIS A 21 -23.04 -16.18 -2.71
N HIS A 22 -22.54 -15.25 -1.90
CA HIS A 22 -23.16 -14.85 -0.64
C HIS A 22 -24.33 -13.88 -0.92
N PRO A 23 -25.45 -13.95 -0.17
CA PRO A 23 -26.56 -13.01 -0.35
C PRO A 23 -26.20 -11.53 -0.17
N ALA A 24 -25.05 -11.28 0.46
CA ALA A 24 -24.46 -9.95 0.59
C ALA A 24 -23.28 -9.74 -0.37
N GLY A 25 -23.31 -10.43 -1.51
CA GLY A 25 -22.23 -10.41 -2.51
C GLY A 25 -21.67 -9.01 -2.73
N SER A 26 -20.43 -8.82 -2.33
CA SER A 26 -19.78 -7.53 -2.33
C SER A 26 -18.91 -7.34 -3.55
N VAL A 27 -18.76 -8.38 -4.35
CA VAL A 27 -18.12 -8.32 -5.65
C VAL A 27 -19.17 -8.19 -6.73
N GLU A 28 -19.16 -7.05 -7.37
CA GLU A 28 -20.12 -6.75 -8.45
C GLU A 28 -19.54 -7.16 -9.81
N GLU A 29 -18.25 -6.91 -10.03
CA GLU A 29 -17.61 -7.13 -11.31
C GLU A 29 -16.09 -7.28 -11.17
N THR A 30 -15.48 -8.06 -12.07
CA THR A 30 -14.03 -8.06 -12.31
C THR A 30 -13.79 -7.54 -13.72
N ARG A 31 -13.01 -6.47 -13.85
CA ARG A 31 -12.66 -5.85 -15.12
C ARG A 31 -11.25 -6.17 -15.53
N PHE A 32 -11.06 -6.38 -16.82
CA PHE A 32 -9.78 -6.66 -17.44
C PHE A 32 -9.44 -5.54 -18.40
N GLU A 33 -8.76 -4.55 -17.88
CA GLU A 33 -8.17 -3.49 -18.68
C GLU A 33 -6.65 -3.70 -18.73
N LYS A 34 -5.84 -2.67 -18.72
CA LYS A 34 -4.37 -2.83 -18.65
C LYS A 34 -3.92 -3.37 -17.29
N ILE A 35 -4.71 -3.09 -16.25
CA ILE A 35 -4.51 -3.60 -14.89
C ILE A 35 -5.80 -4.29 -14.46
N ASP A 36 -5.69 -5.41 -13.72
CA ASP A 36 -6.85 -6.09 -13.16
C ASP A 36 -7.54 -5.20 -12.12
N ASN A 37 -8.81 -4.94 -12.31
CA ASN A 37 -9.66 -4.22 -11.37
C ASN A 37 -10.70 -5.14 -10.78
N VAL A 38 -10.87 -5.06 -9.45
CA VAL A 38 -11.89 -5.81 -8.72
C VAL A 38 -12.80 -4.83 -7.99
N ILE A 39 -14.08 -4.90 -8.28
CA ILE A 39 -15.09 -4.03 -7.69
C ILE A 39 -15.71 -4.71 -6.49
N PHE A 40 -15.76 -4.00 -5.37
CA PHE A 40 -16.45 -4.43 -4.17
C PHE A 40 -17.58 -3.47 -3.82
N SER A 41 -18.70 -3.99 -3.33
CA SER A 41 -19.81 -3.18 -2.86
C SER A 41 -19.47 -2.41 -1.58
N ASN A 42 -18.51 -2.88 -0.81
CA ASN A 42 -18.01 -2.19 0.37
C ASN A 42 -16.54 -2.49 0.66
N SER A 43 -15.89 -1.53 1.31
CA SER A 43 -14.47 -1.61 1.65
C SER A 43 -14.14 -2.66 2.72
N VAL A 44 -15.12 -3.08 3.52
CA VAL A 44 -14.90 -4.09 4.59
C VAL A 44 -14.61 -5.43 3.97
N THR A 45 -15.45 -5.89 3.05
CA THR A 45 -15.25 -7.18 2.38
C THR A 45 -14.00 -7.21 1.53
N ALA A 46 -13.68 -6.09 0.86
CA ALA A 46 -12.43 -5.94 0.13
C ALA A 46 -11.23 -6.12 1.06
N SER A 47 -11.27 -5.48 2.21
CA SER A 47 -10.18 -5.54 3.21
C SER A 47 -10.01 -6.94 3.81
N VAL A 48 -11.12 -7.64 4.09
CA VAL A 48 -11.09 -9.03 4.56
C VAL A 48 -10.43 -9.94 3.52
N SER A 49 -10.78 -9.80 2.25
CA SER A 49 -10.19 -10.58 1.16
C SER A 49 -8.67 -10.37 1.06
N VAL A 50 -8.22 -9.12 1.13
CA VAL A 50 -6.78 -8.80 1.11
C VAL A 50 -6.06 -9.31 2.35
N ALA A 51 -6.66 -9.20 3.53
CA ALA A 51 -6.10 -9.74 4.76
C ALA A 51 -5.92 -11.26 4.70
N HIS A 52 -6.88 -11.98 4.13
CA HIS A 52 -6.76 -13.42 3.89
C HIS A 52 -5.60 -13.78 2.96
N GLU A 53 -5.42 -13.02 1.88
CA GLU A 53 -4.31 -13.23 0.96
C GLU A 53 -2.96 -13.01 1.65
N ILE A 54 -2.83 -11.96 2.44
CA ILE A 54 -1.63 -11.69 3.24
C ILE A 54 -1.40 -12.83 4.24
N ALA A 55 -2.43 -13.26 4.96
CA ALA A 55 -2.33 -14.34 5.94
C ALA A 55 -1.87 -15.65 5.31
N ASP A 56 -2.39 -16.00 4.15
CA ASP A 56 -1.99 -17.20 3.41
C ASP A 56 -0.53 -17.11 2.93
N LEU A 57 -0.10 -15.94 2.50
CA LEU A 57 1.30 -15.71 2.14
C LEU A 57 2.22 -15.87 3.35
N ILE A 58 1.85 -15.30 4.50
CA ILE A 58 2.60 -15.44 5.75
C ILE A 58 2.74 -16.94 6.12
N ARG A 59 1.64 -17.67 6.12
CA ARG A 59 1.62 -19.11 6.45
C ARG A 59 2.46 -19.94 5.47
N LYS A 60 2.35 -19.64 4.18
CA LYS A 60 3.15 -20.30 3.14
C LYS A 60 4.64 -20.08 3.37
N LYS A 61 5.05 -18.84 3.62
CA LYS A 61 6.45 -18.53 3.91
C LYS A 61 6.96 -19.21 5.17
N GLN A 62 6.13 -19.31 6.21
CA GLN A 62 6.46 -20.07 7.42
C GLN A 62 6.74 -21.53 7.11
N GLN A 63 5.89 -22.17 6.31
CA GLN A 63 6.07 -23.58 5.90
C GLN A 63 7.35 -23.78 5.09
N GLU A 64 7.76 -22.76 4.33
CA GLU A 64 9.00 -22.77 3.56
C GLU A 64 10.25 -22.38 4.39
N GLY A 65 10.07 -22.02 5.66
CA GLY A 65 11.16 -21.53 6.52
C GLY A 65 11.72 -20.17 6.09
N LYS A 66 10.91 -19.34 5.44
CA LYS A 66 11.31 -18.06 4.85
C LYS A 66 10.60 -16.88 5.53
N PRO A 67 11.22 -15.69 5.55
CA PRO A 67 10.53 -14.48 5.94
C PRO A 67 9.46 -14.10 4.91
N CYS A 68 8.38 -13.50 5.39
CA CYS A 68 7.38 -12.82 4.58
C CYS A 68 7.61 -11.30 4.68
N VAL A 69 7.95 -10.66 3.58
CA VAL A 69 8.27 -9.24 3.54
C VAL A 69 7.07 -8.45 3.01
N LEU A 70 6.50 -7.62 3.88
CA LEU A 70 5.31 -6.83 3.57
C LEU A 70 5.65 -5.35 3.43
N GLY A 71 5.19 -4.75 2.35
CA GLY A 71 5.16 -3.30 2.18
C GLY A 71 3.82 -2.76 2.68
N LEU A 72 3.85 -1.82 3.63
CA LEU A 72 2.67 -1.31 4.30
C LEU A 72 2.45 0.17 4.02
N ALA A 73 1.19 0.57 4.09
CA ALA A 73 0.74 1.94 3.91
C ALA A 73 -0.05 2.43 5.11
N THR A 74 -0.11 3.73 5.30
CA THR A 74 -1.01 4.39 6.24
C THR A 74 -2.28 4.90 5.55
N GLY A 75 -3.15 5.53 6.28
CA GLY A 75 -4.41 6.07 5.78
C GLY A 75 -5.61 5.19 6.11
N SER A 76 -6.79 5.62 5.70
CA SER A 76 -8.04 4.96 6.09
C SER A 76 -8.30 3.61 5.39
N SER A 77 -7.78 3.45 4.17
CA SER A 77 -8.04 2.23 3.37
C SER A 77 -7.39 0.98 3.96
N PRO A 78 -6.13 0.96 4.41
CA PRO A 78 -5.51 -0.24 4.94
C PRO A 78 -5.92 -0.58 6.38
N VAL A 79 -6.52 0.34 7.14
CA VAL A 79 -6.90 0.11 8.55
C VAL A 79 -7.74 -1.15 8.71
N LYS A 80 -8.73 -1.36 7.85
CA LYS A 80 -9.60 -2.54 7.92
C LYS A 80 -8.87 -3.84 7.58
N VAL A 81 -7.82 -3.77 6.76
CA VAL A 81 -6.91 -4.91 6.52
C VAL A 81 -6.15 -5.23 7.80
N TYR A 82 -5.63 -4.21 8.47
CA TYR A 82 -4.92 -4.39 9.75
C TYR A 82 -5.82 -4.92 10.85
N ASP A 83 -7.03 -4.41 10.97
CA ASP A 83 -8.04 -4.90 11.93
C ASP A 83 -8.29 -6.40 11.74
N GLU A 84 -8.44 -6.86 10.50
CA GLU A 84 -8.68 -8.28 10.19
C GLU A 84 -7.43 -9.14 10.45
N LEU A 85 -6.24 -8.66 10.13
CA LEU A 85 -4.99 -9.34 10.46
C LEU A 85 -4.80 -9.49 11.97
N VAL A 86 -5.13 -8.45 12.74
CA VAL A 86 -5.11 -8.49 14.21
C VAL A 86 -6.12 -9.51 14.74
N ARG A 87 -7.33 -9.53 14.19
CA ARG A 87 -8.35 -10.54 14.53
C ARG A 87 -7.84 -11.95 14.27
N MET A 88 -7.27 -12.21 13.08
CA MET A 88 -6.71 -13.52 12.74
C MET A 88 -5.57 -13.93 13.68
N HIS A 89 -4.72 -12.97 14.09
CA HIS A 89 -3.69 -13.24 15.09
C HIS A 89 -4.29 -13.67 16.41
N LYS A 90 -5.26 -12.92 16.93
CA LYS A 90 -5.87 -13.14 18.26
C LYS A 90 -6.78 -14.36 18.29
N GLU A 91 -7.54 -14.61 17.24
CA GLU A 91 -8.61 -15.61 17.22
C GLU A 91 -8.24 -16.87 16.46
N GLU A 92 -7.36 -16.79 15.46
CA GLU A 92 -6.99 -17.91 14.59
C GLU A 92 -5.53 -18.34 14.72
N GLY A 93 -4.77 -17.69 15.60
CA GLY A 93 -3.37 -18.03 15.85
C GLY A 93 -2.41 -17.68 14.72
N LEU A 94 -2.76 -16.70 13.85
CA LEU A 94 -1.84 -16.22 12.82
C LEU A 94 -0.60 -15.59 13.49
N SER A 95 0.57 -16.16 13.24
CA SER A 95 1.84 -15.64 13.76
C SER A 95 2.54 -14.72 12.78
N PHE A 96 3.08 -13.63 13.28
CA PHE A 96 3.88 -12.66 12.52
C PHE A 96 5.38 -12.78 12.80
N LYS A 97 5.83 -13.85 13.46
CA LYS A 97 7.25 -14.02 13.85
C LYS A 97 8.20 -14.07 12.66
N ASN A 98 7.74 -14.55 11.49
CA ASN A 98 8.52 -14.55 10.26
C ASN A 98 8.26 -13.34 9.36
N VAL A 99 7.51 -12.35 9.82
CA VAL A 99 7.16 -11.18 9.03
C VAL A 99 8.19 -10.08 9.23
N ILE A 100 8.59 -9.45 8.13
CA ILE A 100 9.37 -8.21 8.08
C ILE A 100 8.54 -7.18 7.35
N THR A 101 8.40 -5.98 7.90
CA THR A 101 7.59 -4.92 7.30
C THR A 101 8.43 -3.71 6.91
N PHE A 102 8.04 -3.08 5.80
CA PHE A 102 8.56 -1.80 5.33
C PHE A 102 7.39 -0.87 5.03
N ASN A 103 7.27 0.24 5.76
CA ASN A 103 6.30 1.27 5.42
C ASN A 103 6.81 2.12 4.26
N LEU A 104 5.86 2.60 3.44
CA LEU A 104 6.13 3.44 2.27
C LEU A 104 6.81 4.75 2.64
N ASP A 105 6.41 5.36 3.74
CA ASP A 105 6.74 6.75 4.01
C ASP A 105 6.61 7.14 5.49
N GLU A 106 7.12 8.30 5.81
CA GLU A 106 6.93 9.03 7.06
C GLU A 106 7.08 10.53 6.80
N TYR A 107 6.33 11.34 7.53
CA TYR A 107 6.54 12.80 7.55
C TYR A 107 7.94 13.18 8.01
N TYR A 108 8.44 14.29 7.49
CA TYR A 108 9.76 14.81 7.83
C TYR A 108 9.76 16.34 8.00
N PRO A 109 10.27 16.89 9.10
CA PRO A 109 10.67 16.15 10.31
C PRO A 109 9.46 15.63 11.08
N MET A 110 9.63 14.50 11.78
CA MET A 110 8.57 13.92 12.59
C MET A 110 9.14 13.07 13.71
N GLU A 111 8.71 13.32 14.95
CA GLU A 111 9.05 12.48 16.10
C GLU A 111 8.15 11.24 16.13
N LYS A 112 8.72 10.10 16.52
CA LYS A 112 7.98 8.82 16.59
C LYS A 112 6.77 8.86 17.53
N GLN A 113 6.90 9.59 18.62
CA GLN A 113 5.88 9.69 19.67
C GLN A 113 4.76 10.67 19.33
N ASP A 114 4.93 11.46 18.28
CA ASP A 114 3.87 12.32 17.80
C ASP A 114 2.69 11.49 17.31
N ILE A 115 1.50 11.81 17.78
CA ILE A 115 0.26 11.09 17.41
C ILE A 115 -0.05 11.16 15.92
N GLN A 116 0.55 12.10 15.21
CA GLN A 116 0.42 12.27 13.76
C GLN A 116 1.49 11.52 12.98
N SER A 117 2.50 10.94 13.64
CA SER A 117 3.51 10.14 12.97
C SER A 117 2.92 8.85 12.40
N TYR A 118 3.48 8.38 11.31
CA TYR A 118 3.09 7.07 10.75
C TYR A 118 3.63 5.93 11.61
N TRP A 119 4.73 6.16 12.34
CA TRP A 119 5.20 5.24 13.37
C TRP A 119 4.12 4.99 14.42
N TYR A 120 3.52 6.06 14.96
CA TYR A 120 2.43 5.96 15.95
C TYR A 120 1.21 5.28 15.33
N PHE A 121 0.80 5.70 14.13
CA PHE A 121 -0.32 5.11 13.40
C PHE A 121 -0.17 3.58 13.25
N MET A 122 0.98 3.12 12.78
CA MET A 122 1.22 1.70 12.55
C MET A 122 1.26 0.88 13.84
N HIS A 123 1.81 1.44 14.91
CA HIS A 123 1.81 0.78 16.22
C HIS A 123 0.39 0.69 16.79
N GLU A 124 -0.39 1.75 16.69
CA GLU A 124 -1.77 1.79 17.17
C GLU A 124 -2.69 0.83 16.42
N HIS A 125 -2.55 0.75 15.10
CA HIS A 125 -3.45 -0.06 14.27
C HIS A 125 -2.99 -1.50 14.05
N LEU A 126 -1.70 -1.81 14.16
CA LEU A 126 -1.19 -3.14 13.86
C LEU A 126 -0.14 -3.63 14.87
N PHE A 127 1.02 -2.98 14.98
CA PHE A 127 2.20 -3.60 15.58
C PHE A 127 2.07 -3.87 17.08
N ASN A 128 1.30 -3.07 17.83
CA ASN A 128 1.05 -3.30 19.26
C ASN A 128 0.15 -4.51 19.52
N HIS A 129 -0.50 -5.05 18.49
CA HIS A 129 -1.54 -6.08 18.60
C HIS A 129 -1.12 -7.45 18.08
N ILE A 130 0.09 -7.58 17.56
CA ILE A 130 0.61 -8.80 16.93
C ILE A 130 1.99 -9.17 17.48
N ASP A 131 2.46 -10.37 17.15
CA ASP A 131 3.73 -10.92 17.67
C ASP A 131 4.93 -10.69 16.73
N ILE A 132 4.88 -9.65 15.90
CA ILE A 132 6.01 -9.27 15.06
C ILE A 132 7.23 -8.88 15.91
N PRO A 133 8.44 -9.40 15.61
CA PRO A 133 9.65 -8.92 16.27
C PRO A 133 9.90 -7.44 15.97
N LYS A 134 10.28 -6.66 17.00
CA LYS A 134 10.48 -5.20 16.85
C LYS A 134 11.57 -4.86 15.83
N GLU A 135 12.60 -5.67 15.73
CA GLU A 135 13.69 -5.54 14.77
C GLU A 135 13.24 -5.75 13.30
N ASN A 136 12.09 -6.37 13.12
CA ASN A 136 11.51 -6.61 11.79
C ASN A 136 10.60 -5.49 11.31
N ILE A 137 10.33 -4.50 12.15
CA ILE A 137 9.52 -3.34 11.81
C ILE A 137 10.40 -2.23 11.24
N ASN A 138 10.15 -1.83 10.00
CA ASN A 138 10.86 -0.75 9.34
C ASN A 138 9.88 0.33 8.90
N ILE A 139 10.05 1.51 9.49
CA ILE A 139 9.33 2.73 9.14
C ILE A 139 10.38 3.80 8.93
N PRO A 140 10.31 4.63 7.88
CA PRO A 140 11.28 5.69 7.69
C PRO A 140 11.41 6.57 8.93
N ASN A 141 12.63 6.94 9.28
CA ASN A 141 12.91 7.71 10.48
C ASN A 141 12.80 9.22 10.20
N GLY A 142 11.74 9.84 10.69
CA GLY A 142 11.49 11.28 10.53
C GLY A 142 12.41 12.20 11.31
N THR A 143 13.39 11.67 12.07
CA THR A 143 14.32 12.46 12.88
C THR A 143 15.77 12.38 12.39
N VAL A 144 16.01 11.75 11.24
CA VAL A 144 17.33 11.70 10.61
C VAL A 144 17.78 13.12 10.26
N SER A 145 19.04 13.46 10.53
CA SER A 145 19.58 14.76 10.14
C SER A 145 19.65 14.90 8.61
N HIS A 146 19.57 16.14 8.10
CA HIS A 146 19.71 16.39 6.67
C HIS A 146 21.01 15.86 6.08
N GLU A 147 22.09 15.90 6.85
CA GLU A 147 23.41 15.44 6.42
C GLU A 147 23.46 13.91 6.20
N GLU A 148 22.71 13.17 7.04
CA GLU A 148 22.65 11.71 6.98
C GLU A 148 21.54 11.18 6.08
N LEU A 149 20.63 12.04 5.65
CA LEU A 149 19.37 11.65 5.00
C LEU A 149 19.58 10.82 3.74
N GLN A 150 20.53 11.21 2.87
CA GLN A 150 20.81 10.47 1.65
C GLN A 150 21.34 9.06 1.94
N ALA A 151 22.27 8.95 2.87
CA ALA A 151 22.82 7.65 3.28
C ALA A 151 21.76 6.78 3.98
N TYR A 152 20.89 7.41 4.76
CA TYR A 152 19.76 6.74 5.41
C TYR A 152 18.78 6.14 4.38
N CYS A 153 18.37 6.93 3.39
CA CYS A 153 17.48 6.47 2.32
C CYS A 153 18.09 5.30 1.53
N ALA A 154 19.36 5.40 1.15
CA ALA A 154 20.08 4.31 0.50
C ALA A 154 20.16 3.05 1.38
N GLY A 155 20.34 3.22 2.69
CA GLY A 155 20.33 2.13 3.66
C GLY A 155 18.96 1.45 3.80
N TYR A 156 17.87 2.22 3.69
CA TYR A 156 16.52 1.70 3.69
C TYR A 156 16.28 0.79 2.48
N ASP A 157 16.66 1.22 1.29
CA ASP A 157 16.56 0.44 0.05
C ASP A 157 17.43 -0.83 0.11
N LYS A 158 18.67 -0.69 0.59
CA LYS A 158 19.57 -1.83 0.77
C LYS A 158 18.99 -2.89 1.72
N LYS A 159 18.34 -2.46 2.80
CA LYS A 159 17.70 -3.39 3.73
C LYS A 159 16.55 -4.16 3.09
N ILE A 160 15.77 -3.52 2.20
CA ILE A 160 14.73 -4.20 1.41
C ILE A 160 15.37 -5.25 0.49
N GLU A 161 16.45 -4.91 -0.20
CA GLU A 161 17.16 -5.86 -1.10
C GLU A 161 17.73 -7.04 -0.32
N GLU A 162 18.36 -6.81 0.83
CA GLU A 162 18.91 -7.85 1.69
C GLU A 162 17.85 -8.83 2.23
N CYS A 163 16.60 -8.36 2.38
CA CYS A 163 15.46 -9.22 2.72
C CYS A 163 14.90 -10.01 1.51
N GLY A 164 15.46 -9.84 0.31
CA GLY A 164 14.98 -10.47 -0.91
C GLY A 164 13.84 -9.71 -1.61
N GLY A 165 13.65 -8.45 -1.28
CA GLY A 165 12.58 -7.60 -1.81
C GLY A 165 11.24 -7.77 -1.11
N ILE A 166 10.29 -6.89 -1.41
CA ILE A 166 8.93 -6.92 -0.84
C ILE A 166 8.11 -7.99 -1.58
N ASP A 167 7.51 -8.91 -0.83
CA ASP A 167 6.64 -9.96 -1.37
C ASP A 167 5.25 -9.42 -1.72
N PHE A 168 4.70 -8.54 -0.88
CA PHE A 168 3.36 -8.00 -1.04
C PHE A 168 3.32 -6.54 -0.58
N GLN A 169 2.95 -5.63 -1.48
CA GLN A 169 2.88 -4.20 -1.23
C GLN A 169 1.45 -3.71 -1.22
N LEU A 170 1.04 -3.07 -0.14
CA LEU A 170 -0.20 -2.28 -0.08
C LEU A 170 0.06 -0.87 -0.58
N LEU A 171 -0.83 -0.37 -1.42
CA LEU A 171 -0.82 1.01 -1.91
C LEU A 171 -2.18 1.67 -1.76
N GLY A 172 -2.17 2.97 -1.48
CA GLY A 172 -3.25 3.89 -1.82
C GLY A 172 -2.90 4.69 -3.08
N ILE A 173 -3.83 5.52 -3.53
CA ILE A 173 -3.62 6.46 -4.61
C ILE A 173 -4.10 7.86 -4.20
N GLY A 174 -3.30 8.87 -4.48
CA GLY A 174 -3.71 10.26 -4.34
C GLY A 174 -4.62 10.73 -5.48
N ARG A 175 -5.27 11.89 -5.28
CA ARG A 175 -6.12 12.50 -6.33
C ARG A 175 -5.32 12.88 -7.57
N THR A 176 -4.03 13.18 -7.41
CA THR A 176 -3.08 13.50 -8.49
C THR A 176 -2.49 12.27 -9.16
N GLY A 177 -2.85 11.08 -8.70
CA GLY A 177 -2.26 9.82 -9.15
C GLY A 177 -0.94 9.47 -8.46
N HIS A 178 -0.58 10.16 -7.37
CA HIS A 178 0.60 9.82 -6.60
C HIS A 178 0.46 8.48 -5.89
N ILE A 179 1.55 7.76 -5.79
CA ILE A 179 1.72 6.52 -5.00
C ILE A 179 2.89 6.71 -4.03
N GLY A 180 2.72 6.30 -2.76
CA GLY A 180 3.55 6.84 -1.69
C GLY A 180 3.37 8.36 -1.65
N PHE A 181 4.45 9.12 -1.49
CA PHE A 181 4.43 10.57 -1.71
C PHE A 181 5.09 10.99 -3.03
N ASN A 182 5.13 10.09 -4.02
CA ASN A 182 5.67 10.39 -5.35
C ASN A 182 4.65 11.15 -6.18
N GLU A 183 4.78 12.47 -6.21
CA GLU A 183 3.91 13.41 -6.90
C GLU A 183 4.17 13.45 -8.43
N PRO A 184 3.26 14.02 -9.24
CA PRO A 184 3.48 14.22 -10.67
C PRO A 184 4.85 14.83 -10.97
N GLY A 185 5.54 14.27 -11.97
CA GLY A 185 6.91 14.64 -12.35
C GLY A 185 8.00 13.84 -11.64
N THR A 186 7.66 12.95 -10.70
CA THR A 186 8.64 12.07 -10.08
C THR A 186 9.13 11.03 -11.07
N SER A 187 10.46 10.86 -11.18
CA SER A 187 11.07 9.86 -12.05
C SER A 187 10.61 8.43 -11.69
N PHE A 188 10.31 7.62 -12.68
CA PHE A 188 10.03 6.20 -12.49
C PHE A 188 11.21 5.41 -11.94
N GLU A 189 12.43 5.92 -12.05
CA GLU A 189 13.64 5.33 -11.49
C GLU A 189 13.95 5.79 -10.06
N SER A 190 13.07 6.62 -9.47
CA SER A 190 13.26 7.13 -8.12
C SER A 190 13.30 6.03 -7.08
N GLN A 191 14.26 6.14 -6.16
CA GLN A 191 14.39 5.29 -4.98
C GLN A 191 13.96 6.07 -3.73
N THR A 192 14.09 5.50 -2.55
CA THR A 192 13.71 6.19 -1.30
C THR A 192 14.42 7.53 -1.19
N HIS A 193 13.66 8.60 -0.99
CA HIS A 193 14.14 9.97 -1.03
C HIS A 193 13.27 10.93 -0.20
N LEU A 194 13.82 12.11 0.06
CA LEU A 194 13.06 13.21 0.64
C LEU A 194 12.18 13.85 -0.43
N VAL A 195 10.92 14.05 -0.11
CA VAL A 195 9.91 14.64 -1.00
C VAL A 195 9.41 15.95 -0.41
N ASP A 196 9.28 16.98 -1.24
CA ASP A 196 8.50 18.16 -0.91
C ASP A 196 7.02 17.88 -1.23
N LEU A 197 6.16 18.03 -0.23
CA LEU A 197 4.72 17.78 -0.40
C LEU A 197 4.08 18.93 -1.19
N THR A 198 3.22 18.59 -2.14
CA THR A 198 2.48 19.60 -2.89
C THR A 198 1.44 20.29 -2.01
N PRO A 199 1.06 21.55 -2.31
CA PRO A 199 0.01 22.23 -1.58
C PRO A 199 -1.30 21.45 -1.49
N SER A 200 -1.67 20.74 -2.55
CA SER A 200 -2.87 19.90 -2.57
C SER A 200 -2.78 18.69 -1.62
N THR A 201 -1.59 18.12 -1.47
CA THR A 201 -1.35 17.02 -0.51
C THR A 201 -1.35 17.54 0.93
N ILE A 202 -0.73 18.69 1.19
CA ILE A 202 -0.77 19.36 2.50
C ILE A 202 -2.22 19.66 2.89
N GLU A 203 -3.00 20.24 1.99
CA GLU A 203 -4.42 20.54 2.21
C GLU A 203 -5.25 19.26 2.47
N ALA A 204 -5.03 18.21 1.69
CA ALA A 204 -5.72 16.93 1.89
C ALA A 204 -5.39 16.28 3.22
N ASN A 205 -4.17 16.46 3.73
CA ASN A 205 -3.71 15.91 5.01
C ASN A 205 -4.08 16.80 6.21
N ALA A 206 -4.45 18.06 5.99
CA ALA A 206 -4.81 19.01 7.06
C ALA A 206 -5.94 18.48 7.99
N ARG A 207 -6.81 17.62 7.48
CA ARG A 207 -7.88 16.98 8.25
C ARG A 207 -7.40 16.14 9.43
N PHE A 208 -6.13 15.75 9.46
CA PHE A 208 -5.51 14.98 10.54
C PHE A 208 -4.79 15.85 11.57
N PHE A 209 -4.69 17.15 11.33
CA PHE A 209 -3.98 18.12 12.19
C PHE A 209 -4.97 19.17 12.71
N GLU A 210 -4.62 19.81 13.80
CA GLU A 210 -5.45 20.90 14.35
C GLU A 210 -5.52 22.13 13.43
N THR A 211 -4.38 22.44 12.80
CA THR A 211 -4.27 23.52 11.83
C THR A 211 -3.42 23.09 10.63
N ILE A 212 -3.63 23.71 9.47
CA ILE A 212 -2.87 23.39 8.27
C ILE A 212 -1.36 23.68 8.43
N ASP A 213 -1.01 24.66 9.24
CA ASP A 213 0.40 25.04 9.48
C ASP A 213 1.17 23.98 10.26
N GLN A 214 0.47 23.03 10.89
CA GLN A 214 1.08 21.91 11.60
C GLN A 214 1.38 20.73 10.68
N VAL A 215 0.85 20.71 9.47
CA VAL A 215 1.12 19.66 8.49
C VAL A 215 2.57 19.77 8.04
N PRO A 216 3.39 18.73 8.18
CA PRO A 216 4.75 18.75 7.64
C PRO A 216 4.75 19.00 6.14
N THR A 217 5.74 19.75 5.66
CA THR A 217 5.86 20.10 4.24
C THR A 217 6.70 19.10 3.46
N GLN A 218 7.35 18.17 4.14
CA GLN A 218 8.22 17.15 3.56
C GLN A 218 7.88 15.76 4.10
N ALA A 219 8.32 14.75 3.37
CA ALA A 219 8.25 13.35 3.77
C ALA A 219 9.44 12.56 3.23
N ILE A 220 9.82 11.49 3.92
CA ILE A 220 10.68 10.45 3.36
C ILE A 220 9.76 9.43 2.73
N SER A 221 9.94 9.12 1.46
CA SER A 221 9.09 8.18 0.73
C SER A 221 9.91 7.18 -0.06
N MET A 222 9.48 5.92 -0.07
CA MET A 222 9.93 4.96 -1.06
C MET A 222 9.66 5.53 -2.46
N GLY A 223 10.63 5.39 -3.34
CA GLY A 223 10.51 5.84 -4.72
C GLY A 223 9.66 4.89 -5.58
N ILE A 224 9.35 5.33 -6.78
CA ILE A 224 8.53 4.54 -7.72
C ILE A 224 9.24 3.23 -8.09
N ALA A 225 10.56 3.25 -8.31
CA ALA A 225 11.32 2.04 -8.61
C ALA A 225 11.24 1.00 -7.48
N ASN A 226 11.27 1.43 -6.22
CA ASN A 226 11.13 0.51 -5.07
C ASN A 226 9.74 -0.12 -5.02
N ILE A 227 8.70 0.67 -5.27
CA ILE A 227 7.32 0.18 -5.32
C ILE A 227 7.16 -0.85 -6.45
N MET A 228 7.67 -0.53 -7.64
CA MET A 228 7.62 -1.41 -8.80
C MET A 228 8.43 -2.70 -8.65
N ALA A 229 9.43 -2.72 -7.77
CA ALA A 229 10.22 -3.91 -7.46
C ALA A 229 9.48 -4.93 -6.58
N ALA A 230 8.38 -4.57 -5.95
CA ALA A 230 7.57 -5.51 -5.18
C ALA A 230 7.02 -6.62 -6.07
N LYS A 231 6.94 -7.84 -5.53
CA LYS A 231 6.49 -9.03 -6.29
C LYS A 231 5.00 -9.00 -6.60
N SER A 232 4.20 -8.49 -5.67
CA SER A 232 2.76 -8.31 -5.82
C SER A 232 2.34 -6.98 -5.21
N ILE A 233 1.41 -6.30 -5.87
CA ILE A 233 0.89 -4.99 -5.45
C ILE A 233 -0.63 -5.03 -5.41
N VAL A 234 -1.20 -4.53 -4.31
CA VAL A 234 -2.63 -4.24 -4.21
C VAL A 234 -2.80 -2.76 -3.94
N LEU A 235 -3.54 -2.08 -4.81
CA LEU A 235 -3.87 -0.67 -4.70
C LEU A 235 -5.35 -0.50 -4.36
N PHE A 236 -5.62 0.25 -3.29
CA PHE A 236 -6.99 0.60 -2.89
C PHE A 236 -7.37 1.97 -3.43
N ALA A 237 -8.57 2.06 -4.03
CA ALA A 237 -9.16 3.30 -4.47
C ALA A 237 -10.66 3.33 -4.20
N TYR A 238 -11.09 4.20 -3.30
CA TYR A 238 -12.50 4.36 -2.95
C TYR A 238 -12.96 5.80 -3.12
N GLY A 239 -14.19 5.93 -3.61
CA GLY A 239 -14.89 7.19 -3.75
C GLY A 239 -14.58 7.94 -5.04
N LYS A 240 -15.53 8.81 -5.40
CA LYS A 240 -15.52 9.60 -6.64
C LYS A 240 -14.27 10.49 -6.81
N GLY A 241 -13.67 10.93 -5.69
CA GLY A 241 -12.44 11.74 -5.73
C GLY A 241 -11.22 11.04 -6.30
N LYS A 242 -11.27 9.70 -6.47
CA LYS A 242 -10.20 8.90 -7.08
C LYS A 242 -10.46 8.56 -8.55
N ALA A 243 -11.65 8.84 -9.07
CA ALA A 243 -12.09 8.37 -10.38
C ALA A 243 -11.18 8.83 -11.53
N GLN A 244 -10.74 10.08 -11.51
CA GLN A 244 -9.86 10.60 -12.56
C GLN A 244 -8.48 9.97 -12.51
N ALA A 245 -7.89 9.85 -11.32
CA ALA A 245 -6.59 9.21 -11.13
C ALA A 245 -6.64 7.73 -11.55
N ILE A 246 -7.69 7.01 -11.19
CA ILE A 246 -7.87 5.60 -11.58
C ILE A 246 -8.05 5.46 -13.09
N ALA A 247 -8.88 6.29 -13.72
CA ALA A 247 -9.06 6.25 -15.17
C ALA A 247 -7.72 6.44 -15.91
N GLY A 248 -6.92 7.42 -15.49
CA GLY A 248 -5.58 7.63 -16.05
C GLY A 248 -4.62 6.46 -15.77
N THR A 249 -4.67 5.90 -14.57
CA THR A 249 -3.82 4.77 -14.17
C THR A 249 -4.09 3.52 -15.01
N VAL A 250 -5.35 3.21 -15.26
CA VAL A 250 -5.79 1.95 -15.90
C VAL A 250 -5.85 2.05 -17.42
N ALA A 251 -6.35 3.15 -17.94
CA ALA A 251 -6.65 3.31 -19.37
C ALA A 251 -5.79 4.39 -20.07
N GLY A 252 -5.16 5.27 -19.32
CA GLY A 252 -4.34 6.36 -19.86
C GLY A 252 -2.94 5.93 -20.31
N PRO A 253 -2.16 6.88 -20.84
CA PRO A 253 -0.74 6.63 -21.15
C PRO A 253 0.09 6.47 -19.88
N VAL A 254 1.18 5.70 -19.98
CA VAL A 254 2.19 5.62 -18.92
C VAL A 254 3.03 6.90 -18.98
N THR A 255 2.99 7.68 -17.90
CA THR A 255 3.67 8.99 -17.83
C THR A 255 4.02 9.32 -16.38
N GLU A 256 5.16 9.98 -16.19
CA GLU A 256 5.58 10.50 -14.86
C GLU A 256 4.64 11.59 -14.33
N GLU A 257 3.86 12.25 -15.22
CA GLU A 257 2.81 13.20 -14.82
C GLU A 257 1.62 12.54 -14.10
N LEU A 258 1.50 11.22 -14.20
CA LEU A 258 0.57 10.40 -13.41
C LEU A 258 1.33 9.20 -12.87
N PRO A 259 1.97 9.31 -11.70
CA PRO A 259 2.89 8.29 -11.19
C PRO A 259 2.30 6.88 -11.14
N ALA A 260 1.05 6.72 -10.72
CA ALA A 260 0.37 5.43 -10.67
C ALA A 260 0.24 4.75 -12.05
N SER A 261 0.34 5.49 -13.15
CA SER A 261 0.26 4.92 -14.51
C SER A 261 1.35 3.90 -14.80
N VAL A 262 2.50 3.99 -14.08
CA VAL A 262 3.61 3.03 -14.21
C VAL A 262 3.21 1.61 -13.83
N LEU A 263 2.18 1.45 -13.00
CA LEU A 263 1.66 0.15 -12.56
C LEU A 263 1.18 -0.72 -13.74
N GLN A 264 0.86 -0.12 -14.88
CA GLN A 264 0.53 -0.85 -16.11
C GLN A 264 1.67 -1.78 -16.58
N GLY A 265 2.92 -1.45 -16.25
CA GLY A 265 4.10 -2.24 -16.55
C GLY A 265 4.43 -3.33 -15.54
N HIS A 266 3.74 -3.39 -14.43
CA HIS A 266 3.99 -4.39 -13.39
C HIS A 266 3.30 -5.71 -13.70
N GLU A 267 3.96 -6.83 -13.35
CA GLU A 267 3.47 -8.17 -13.69
C GLU A 267 2.29 -8.63 -12.80
N ASP A 268 2.17 -8.10 -11.59
CA ASP A 268 1.17 -8.53 -10.60
C ASP A 268 0.63 -7.37 -9.76
N VAL A 269 -0.25 -6.58 -10.38
CA VAL A 269 -1.01 -5.50 -9.73
C VAL A 269 -2.49 -5.80 -9.77
N THR A 270 -3.15 -5.59 -8.64
CA THR A 270 -4.62 -5.61 -8.57
C THR A 270 -5.09 -4.28 -7.97
N ILE A 271 -6.01 -3.62 -8.65
CA ILE A 271 -6.72 -2.46 -8.11
C ILE A 271 -8.03 -2.94 -7.50
N ILE A 272 -8.23 -2.58 -6.24
CA ILE A 272 -9.47 -2.83 -5.50
C ILE A 272 -10.18 -1.51 -5.32
N ALA A 273 -11.36 -1.38 -5.94
CA ALA A 273 -12.07 -0.13 -6.03
C ALA A 273 -13.58 -0.31 -5.83
N ASP A 274 -14.25 0.76 -5.46
CA ASP A 274 -15.70 0.84 -5.53
C ASP A 274 -16.18 1.40 -6.89
N ALA A 275 -17.47 1.31 -7.14
CA ALA A 275 -18.07 1.79 -8.39
C ALA A 275 -17.82 3.30 -8.61
N GLU A 276 -17.77 4.10 -7.55
CA GLU A 276 -17.51 5.53 -7.65
C GLU A 276 -16.09 5.83 -8.14
N ALA A 277 -15.09 5.10 -7.65
CA ALA A 277 -13.70 5.26 -8.11
C ALA A 277 -13.49 4.82 -9.56
N LEU A 278 -14.34 3.92 -10.08
CA LEU A 278 -14.30 3.42 -11.45
C LEU A 278 -15.25 4.14 -12.41
N SER A 279 -15.99 5.13 -11.93
CA SER A 279 -17.09 5.77 -12.68
C SER A 279 -16.68 6.43 -14.00
N LEU A 280 -15.41 6.76 -14.21
CA LEU A 280 -14.90 7.33 -15.45
C LEU A 280 -14.37 6.26 -16.44
N LEU A 281 -14.37 5.00 -16.07
CA LEU A 281 -14.00 3.89 -16.96
C LEU A 281 -15.21 3.32 -17.74
N ASP A 282 -16.43 3.71 -17.38
CA ASP A 282 -17.67 3.21 -17.96
C ASP A 282 -18.15 3.98 -19.21
N ASN A 283 -17.37 4.96 -19.69
CA ASN A 283 -17.72 5.82 -20.83
C ASN A 283 -16.93 5.48 -22.08
#